data_a45df84609a124d8e04f184243d56a60
#
_entry.id   a45df84609a124d8e04f184243d56a60
#
_cell.length_a   1.000
_cell.length_b   1.000
_cell.length_c   1.000
_cell.angle_alpha   90.00
_cell.angle_beta   90.00
_cell.angle_gamma   90.00
#
_symmetry.space_group_name_H-M   'P 1'
#
loop_
_entity.id
_entity.type
_entity.pdbx_description
1 polymer ?
#
loop_
_entity_poly.entity_id
_entity_poly.type
_entity_poly.pdbx_seq_one_letter_code
_entity_poly.pdbx_strand_id
1 'polypeptide(L)'
;IPIHKNDFLQLPNEDKVMAALRASGVRPGQYMFPRANSMKECSSPEMQAKFKQGPVGSIIVLPDGMPSIGKALLLWFIFSLLMGAFAGYVAWHTLGQGAPYLTVFRVTGAVAFVGYGASCIIDSIWKGVSWGTTFKFMVDGMLYALVTGGAFGWLWPAATAAV
;
A
#
# COMPACT_ATOMS: atom_id res chain seq x y z
N ILE A 1 7.53 13.31 -4.18
CA ILE A 1 8.45 12.72 -5.15
C ILE A 1 7.90 13.01 -6.53
N PRO A 2 8.69 13.49 -7.51
CA PRO A 2 8.19 13.94 -8.83
C PRO A 2 7.39 12.88 -9.59
N ILE A 3 7.74 11.60 -9.44
CA ILE A 3 7.10 10.49 -10.15
C ILE A 3 5.65 10.22 -9.71
N HIS A 4 5.25 10.65 -8.50
CA HIS A 4 3.91 10.46 -7.95
C HIS A 4 2.96 11.64 -8.19
N LYS A 5 3.43 12.70 -8.87
CA LYS A 5 2.63 13.93 -9.09
C LYS A 5 1.28 13.67 -9.77
N ASN A 6 1.22 12.65 -10.63
CA ASN A 6 0.03 12.32 -11.43
C ASN A 6 -0.69 11.04 -10.96
N ASP A 7 -0.43 10.56 -9.75
CA ASP A 7 -1.12 9.37 -9.23
C ASP A 7 -2.56 9.68 -8.82
N PHE A 8 -2.83 10.93 -8.50
CA PHE A 8 -4.17 11.46 -8.28
C PHE A 8 -4.47 12.54 -9.32
N LEU A 9 -5.55 12.35 -10.05
CA LEU A 9 -6.04 13.34 -11.01
C LEU A 9 -6.98 14.31 -10.31
N GLN A 10 -6.98 15.55 -10.78
CA GLN A 10 -7.95 16.53 -10.33
C GLN A 10 -9.35 16.18 -10.88
N LEU A 11 -10.36 16.25 -10.02
CA LEU A 11 -11.75 16.03 -10.43
C LEU A 11 -12.23 17.18 -11.33
N PRO A 12 -12.82 16.87 -12.49
CA PRO A 12 -13.52 17.89 -13.26
C PRO A 12 -14.68 18.50 -12.41
N ASN A 13 -14.76 19.84 -12.37
CA ASN A 13 -15.76 20.54 -11.55
C ASN A 13 -15.74 20.14 -10.06
N GLU A 14 -14.55 20.04 -9.46
CA GLU A 14 -14.31 19.58 -8.10
C GLU A 14 -15.27 20.20 -7.08
N ASP A 15 -15.50 21.53 -7.14
CA ASP A 15 -16.41 22.24 -6.23
C ASP A 15 -17.84 21.69 -6.28
N LYS A 16 -18.35 21.36 -7.46
CA LYS A 16 -19.69 20.76 -7.63
C LYS A 16 -19.77 19.37 -7.05
N VAL A 17 -18.72 18.55 -7.25
CA VAL A 17 -18.65 17.20 -6.69
C VAL A 17 -18.60 17.28 -5.17
N MET A 18 -17.75 18.14 -4.60
CA MET A 18 -17.66 18.34 -3.16
C MET A 18 -18.96 18.85 -2.56
N ALA A 19 -19.65 19.77 -3.24
CA ALA A 19 -20.97 20.25 -2.81
C ALA A 19 -22.03 19.14 -2.80
N ALA A 20 -22.04 18.27 -3.83
CA ALA A 20 -22.94 17.13 -3.91
C ALA A 20 -22.68 16.11 -2.79
N LEU A 21 -21.42 15.83 -2.49
CA LEU A 21 -21.04 14.93 -1.39
C LEU A 21 -21.49 15.49 -0.04
N ARG A 22 -21.28 16.79 0.21
CA ARG A 22 -21.79 17.45 1.44
C ARG A 22 -23.30 17.38 1.54
N ALA A 23 -24.02 17.71 0.45
CA ALA A 23 -25.48 17.66 0.41
C ALA A 23 -26.04 16.25 0.63
N SER A 24 -25.30 15.22 0.21
CA SER A 24 -25.69 13.81 0.42
C SER A 24 -25.45 13.32 1.87
N GLY A 25 -24.87 14.13 2.73
CA GLY A 25 -24.60 13.75 4.12
C GLY A 25 -23.56 12.63 4.27
N VAL A 26 -22.67 12.46 3.29
CA VAL A 26 -21.62 11.43 3.30
C VAL A 26 -20.65 11.72 4.46
N ARG A 27 -20.43 10.71 5.31
CA ARG A 27 -19.50 10.78 6.45
C ARG A 27 -18.13 10.21 6.06
N PRO A 28 -17.07 10.43 6.85
CA PRO A 28 -15.80 9.75 6.64
C PRO A 28 -15.98 8.23 6.57
N GLY A 29 -15.43 7.61 5.52
CA GLY A 29 -15.59 6.18 5.26
C GLY A 29 -15.20 5.79 3.84
N GLN A 30 -15.35 4.51 3.53
CA GLN A 30 -15.11 3.95 2.21
C GLN A 30 -16.44 3.58 1.55
N TYR A 31 -16.64 4.04 0.33
CA TYR A 31 -17.86 3.85 -0.42
C TYR A 31 -17.56 3.30 -1.80
N MET A 32 -18.45 2.43 -2.28
CA MET A 32 -18.44 1.93 -3.65
C MET A 32 -19.78 2.29 -4.31
N PHE A 33 -19.77 2.65 -5.57
CA PHE A 33 -20.97 2.96 -6.33
C PHE A 33 -20.89 2.41 -7.77
N PRO A 34 -21.99 1.81 -8.28
CA PRO A 34 -23.15 1.34 -7.55
C PRO A 34 -22.77 0.23 -6.57
N ARG A 35 -23.44 0.15 -5.42
CA ARG A 35 -23.23 -0.91 -4.43
C ARG A 35 -24.44 -1.83 -4.38
N ALA A 36 -24.22 -3.12 -4.61
CA ALA A 36 -25.17 -4.19 -4.33
C ALA A 36 -24.92 -4.78 -2.93
N ASN A 37 -25.99 -5.10 -2.19
CA ASN A 37 -25.87 -5.69 -0.85
C ASN A 37 -25.78 -7.23 -0.90
N SER A 38 -26.04 -7.84 -2.06
CA SER A 38 -25.96 -9.28 -2.27
C SER A 38 -25.61 -9.61 -3.72
N MET A 39 -25.12 -10.84 -3.96
CA MET A 39 -24.86 -11.34 -5.32
C MET A 39 -26.12 -11.40 -6.15
N LYS A 40 -27.29 -11.72 -5.54
CA LYS A 40 -28.57 -11.72 -6.20
C LYS A 40 -28.97 -10.31 -6.69
N GLU A 41 -28.78 -9.30 -5.84
CA GLU A 41 -29.01 -7.89 -6.21
C GLU A 41 -28.04 -7.43 -7.30
N CYS A 42 -26.78 -7.82 -7.22
CA CYS A 42 -25.78 -7.51 -8.23
C CYS A 42 -26.19 -8.02 -9.63
N SER A 43 -26.85 -9.17 -9.70
CA SER A 43 -27.33 -9.79 -10.94
C SER A 43 -28.69 -9.26 -11.39
N SER A 44 -29.34 -8.36 -10.64
CA SER A 44 -30.64 -7.81 -11.01
C SER A 44 -30.52 -6.90 -12.25
N PRO A 45 -31.56 -6.86 -13.11
CA PRO A 45 -31.57 -5.98 -14.28
C PRO A 45 -31.39 -4.50 -13.93
N GLU A 46 -31.96 -4.08 -12.81
CA GLU A 46 -31.83 -2.70 -12.31
C GLU A 46 -30.38 -2.34 -11.94
N MET A 47 -29.70 -3.23 -11.22
CA MET A 47 -28.31 -3.01 -10.84
C MET A 47 -27.39 -3.05 -12.06
N GLN A 48 -27.62 -3.98 -12.98
CA GLN A 48 -26.89 -4.02 -14.25
C GLN A 48 -27.08 -2.74 -15.08
N ALA A 49 -28.28 -2.17 -15.09
CA ALA A 49 -28.54 -0.89 -15.74
C ALA A 49 -27.74 0.25 -15.09
N LYS A 50 -27.69 0.31 -13.76
CA LYS A 50 -26.85 1.28 -13.03
C LYS A 50 -25.36 1.12 -13.37
N PHE A 51 -24.84 -0.10 -13.40
CA PHE A 51 -23.45 -0.36 -13.80
C PHE A 51 -23.18 0.10 -15.24
N LYS A 52 -24.10 -0.14 -16.17
CA LYS A 52 -23.98 0.30 -17.57
C LYS A 52 -24.06 1.81 -17.73
N GLN A 53 -24.90 2.48 -16.93
CA GLN A 53 -25.03 3.93 -16.95
C GLN A 53 -23.80 4.61 -16.37
N GLY A 54 -23.17 4.00 -15.34
CA GLY A 54 -22.07 4.61 -14.61
C GLY A 54 -22.43 5.90 -13.88
N PRO A 55 -21.46 6.60 -13.29
CA PRO A 55 -20.08 6.15 -13.09
C PRO A 55 -19.98 4.97 -12.13
N VAL A 56 -18.97 4.12 -12.34
CA VAL A 56 -18.63 3.02 -11.43
C VAL A 56 -17.31 3.35 -10.74
N GLY A 57 -17.24 3.20 -9.43
CA GLY A 57 -16.02 3.51 -8.72
C GLY A 57 -16.09 3.32 -7.22
N SER A 58 -15.00 3.70 -6.56
CA SER A 58 -14.92 3.78 -5.12
C SER A 58 -14.40 5.16 -4.71
N ILE A 59 -14.83 5.63 -3.54
CA ILE A 59 -14.37 6.88 -2.95
C ILE A 59 -14.02 6.67 -1.48
N ILE A 60 -12.94 7.27 -1.03
CA ILE A 60 -12.53 7.34 0.37
C ILE A 60 -12.74 8.78 0.82
N VAL A 61 -13.66 8.97 1.75
CA VAL A 61 -13.92 10.28 2.37
C VAL A 61 -13.18 10.32 3.69
N LEU A 62 -12.29 11.28 3.85
CA LEU A 62 -11.52 11.51 5.05
C LEU A 62 -12.27 12.47 5.99
N PRO A 63 -11.93 12.49 7.30
CA PRO A 63 -12.41 13.56 8.19
C PRO A 63 -12.04 14.93 7.68
N ASP A 64 -12.92 15.93 7.95
CA ASP A 64 -12.67 17.31 7.57
C ASP A 64 -11.40 17.85 8.23
N GLY A 65 -10.73 18.74 7.53
CA GLY A 65 -9.51 19.39 7.96
C GLY A 65 -8.26 18.94 7.21
N MET A 66 -7.14 19.56 7.52
CA MET A 66 -5.87 19.23 6.87
C MET A 66 -5.32 17.90 7.39
N PRO A 67 -4.92 16.97 6.50
CA PRO A 67 -4.26 15.72 6.92
C PRO A 67 -2.99 16.00 7.73
N SER A 68 -2.82 15.30 8.84
CA SER A 68 -1.62 15.42 9.69
C SER A 68 -0.46 14.63 9.08
N ILE A 69 0.47 15.34 8.44
CA ILE A 69 1.71 14.74 7.89
C ILE A 69 2.52 14.08 9.01
N GLY A 70 2.61 14.70 10.19
CA GLY A 70 3.36 14.14 11.33
C GLY A 70 2.82 12.79 11.78
N LYS A 71 1.48 12.64 11.85
CA LYS A 71 0.85 11.36 12.16
C LYS A 71 1.14 10.30 11.08
N ALA A 72 1.07 10.69 9.82
CA ALA A 72 1.36 9.77 8.71
C ALA A 72 2.82 9.30 8.75
N LEU A 73 3.77 10.20 8.97
CA LEU A 73 5.20 9.85 9.11
C LEU A 73 5.47 8.94 10.31
N LEU A 74 4.83 9.20 11.45
CA LEU A 74 4.96 8.33 12.63
C LEU A 74 4.44 6.92 12.35
N LEU A 75 3.26 6.79 11.75
CA LEU A 75 2.69 5.48 11.41
C LEU A 75 3.55 4.75 10.37
N TRP A 76 4.09 5.48 9.39
CA TRP A 76 5.01 4.91 8.41
C TRP A 76 6.32 4.44 9.05
N PHE A 77 6.86 5.20 10.01
CA PHE A 77 8.03 4.79 10.78
C PHE A 77 7.78 3.51 11.58
N ILE A 78 6.64 3.43 12.29
CA ILE A 78 6.23 2.21 13.02
C ILE A 78 6.12 1.02 12.06
N PHE A 79 5.50 1.22 10.91
CA PHE A 79 5.40 0.19 9.88
C PHE A 79 6.79 -0.27 9.40
N SER A 80 7.71 0.66 9.19
CA SER A 80 9.09 0.33 8.80
C SER A 80 9.83 -0.48 9.85
N LEU A 81 9.64 -0.16 11.14
CA LEU A 81 10.18 -0.97 12.25
C LEU A 81 9.60 -2.39 12.26
N LEU A 82 8.30 -2.54 12.03
CA LEU A 82 7.65 -3.85 11.95
C LEU A 82 8.21 -4.67 10.79
N MET A 83 8.38 -4.06 9.62
CA MET A 83 8.98 -4.74 8.46
C MET A 83 10.42 -5.15 8.71
N GLY A 84 11.22 -4.29 9.35
CA GLY A 84 12.57 -4.62 9.79
C GLY A 84 12.60 -5.78 10.77
N ALA A 85 11.71 -5.78 11.78
CA ALA A 85 11.58 -6.87 12.74
C ALA A 85 11.21 -8.20 12.07
N PHE A 86 10.29 -8.17 11.10
CA PHE A 86 9.92 -9.35 10.33
C PHE A 86 11.08 -9.88 9.46
N ALA A 87 11.77 -9.00 8.77
CA ALA A 87 12.94 -9.36 7.96
C ALA A 87 14.05 -9.97 8.83
N GLY A 88 14.31 -9.36 9.99
CA GLY A 88 15.26 -9.86 10.97
C GLY A 88 14.85 -11.21 11.56
N TYR A 89 13.57 -11.39 11.90
CA TYR A 89 13.02 -12.66 12.39
C TYR A 89 13.24 -13.80 11.40
N VAL A 90 12.87 -13.60 10.13
CA VAL A 90 13.04 -14.62 9.10
C VAL A 90 14.53 -14.96 8.91
N ALA A 91 15.37 -13.94 8.78
CA ALA A 91 16.80 -14.13 8.59
C ALA A 91 17.44 -14.86 9.79
N TRP A 92 17.09 -14.48 11.02
CA TRP A 92 17.62 -15.11 12.23
C TRP A 92 17.29 -16.60 12.33
N HIS A 93 16.10 -17.02 11.86
CA HIS A 93 15.66 -18.42 11.91
C HIS A 93 16.11 -19.25 10.69
N THR A 94 16.59 -18.60 9.64
CA THR A 94 17.00 -19.30 8.41
C THR A 94 18.51 -19.25 8.16
N LEU A 95 19.21 -18.31 8.78
CA LEU A 95 20.64 -18.09 8.55
C LEU A 95 21.42 -18.20 9.87
N GLY A 96 22.60 -18.82 9.81
CA GLY A 96 23.52 -18.85 10.93
C GLY A 96 24.27 -17.53 11.12
N GLN A 97 24.88 -17.37 12.30
CA GLN A 97 25.86 -16.30 12.53
C GLN A 97 27.03 -16.45 11.54
N GLY A 98 27.58 -15.34 11.08
CA GLY A 98 28.62 -15.33 10.07
C GLY A 98 28.15 -15.63 8.65
N ALA A 99 26.82 -15.65 8.39
CA ALA A 99 26.30 -15.81 7.04
C ALA A 99 26.84 -14.71 6.11
N PRO A 100 27.20 -15.02 4.84
CA PRO A 100 27.74 -14.06 3.90
C PRO A 100 26.76 -12.91 3.65
N TYR A 101 27.29 -11.69 3.48
CA TYR A 101 26.53 -10.47 3.21
C TYR A 101 25.40 -10.67 2.18
N LEU A 102 25.72 -11.24 1.01
CA LEU A 102 24.73 -11.41 -0.07
C LEU A 102 23.61 -12.39 0.30
N THR A 103 23.89 -13.37 1.17
CA THR A 103 22.87 -14.31 1.64
C THR A 103 21.88 -13.60 2.55
N VAL A 104 22.38 -12.82 3.51
CA VAL A 104 21.56 -12.02 4.40
C VAL A 104 20.76 -10.96 3.61
N PHE A 105 21.44 -10.23 2.72
CA PHE A 105 20.83 -9.23 1.84
C PHE A 105 19.65 -9.79 1.05
N ARG A 106 19.81 -10.97 0.44
CA ARG A 106 18.75 -11.61 -0.37
C ARG A 106 17.55 -12.01 0.47
N VAL A 107 17.77 -12.63 1.63
CA VAL A 107 16.67 -13.08 2.49
C VAL A 107 15.90 -11.87 3.06
N THR A 108 16.60 -10.93 3.70
CA THR A 108 15.97 -9.77 4.32
C THR A 108 15.36 -8.82 3.29
N GLY A 109 16.04 -8.62 2.16
CA GLY A 109 15.54 -7.82 1.05
C GLY A 109 14.28 -8.42 0.40
N ALA A 110 14.23 -9.75 0.20
CA ALA A 110 13.05 -10.42 -0.34
C ALA A 110 11.84 -10.26 0.61
N VAL A 111 12.03 -10.48 1.91
CA VAL A 111 10.96 -10.28 2.91
C VAL A 111 10.48 -8.82 2.92
N ALA A 112 11.41 -7.86 2.93
CA ALA A 112 11.08 -6.45 2.90
C ALA A 112 10.34 -6.07 1.60
N PHE A 113 10.71 -6.60 0.44
CA PHE A 113 10.02 -6.33 -0.82
C PHE A 113 8.57 -6.85 -0.81
N VAL A 114 8.31 -8.02 -0.26
CA VAL A 114 6.94 -8.53 -0.12
C VAL A 114 6.09 -7.56 0.71
N GLY A 115 6.63 -7.02 1.80
CA GLY A 115 5.91 -6.07 2.66
C GLY A 115 5.75 -4.67 2.05
N TYR A 116 6.81 -4.11 1.47
CA TYR A 116 6.79 -2.73 0.97
C TYR A 116 6.25 -2.60 -0.46
N GLY A 117 6.51 -3.57 -1.33
CA GLY A 117 6.24 -3.44 -2.76
C GLY A 117 5.16 -4.39 -3.28
N ALA A 118 5.28 -5.70 -3.05
CA ALA A 118 4.38 -6.67 -3.65
C ALA A 118 2.94 -6.57 -3.12
N SER A 119 2.75 -6.12 -1.88
CA SER A 119 1.43 -5.99 -1.24
C SER A 119 0.50 -5.00 -1.95
N CYS A 120 1.03 -3.98 -2.64
CA CYS A 120 0.21 -2.97 -3.32
C CYS A 120 -0.50 -3.49 -4.58
N ILE A 121 -0.11 -4.65 -5.12
CA ILE A 121 -0.75 -5.29 -6.29
C ILE A 121 -2.24 -5.56 -6.02
N ILE A 122 -2.58 -5.94 -4.80
CA ILE A 122 -3.96 -6.21 -4.37
C ILE A 122 -4.89 -5.03 -4.62
N ASP A 123 -4.39 -3.79 -4.47
CA ASP A 123 -5.19 -2.59 -4.67
C ASP A 123 -5.57 -2.37 -6.15
N SER A 124 -4.70 -2.73 -7.09
CA SER A 124 -5.06 -2.73 -8.53
C SER A 124 -6.08 -3.81 -8.85
N ILE A 125 -5.95 -5.00 -8.26
CA ILE A 125 -6.85 -6.13 -8.54
C ILE A 125 -8.27 -5.86 -8.03
N TRP A 126 -8.40 -5.37 -6.80
CA TRP A 126 -9.71 -5.30 -6.13
C TRP A 126 -10.28 -3.90 -5.97
N LYS A 127 -9.44 -2.86 -5.97
CA LYS A 127 -9.87 -1.48 -5.73
C LYS A 127 -9.80 -0.59 -6.97
N GLY A 128 -9.31 -1.11 -8.10
CA GLY A 128 -9.22 -0.36 -9.36
C GLY A 128 -8.13 0.71 -9.37
N VAL A 129 -7.12 0.60 -8.49
CA VAL A 129 -5.94 1.47 -8.56
C VAL A 129 -5.21 1.24 -9.88
N SER A 130 -4.78 2.31 -10.55
CA SER A 130 -4.11 2.19 -11.84
C SER A 130 -2.83 1.36 -11.73
N TRP A 131 -2.61 0.46 -12.70
CA TRP A 131 -1.39 -0.36 -12.74
C TRP A 131 -0.12 0.48 -12.83
N GLY A 132 -0.19 1.65 -13.47
CA GLY A 132 0.93 2.60 -13.51
C GLY A 132 1.31 3.13 -12.13
N THR A 133 0.32 3.47 -11.30
CA THR A 133 0.52 3.89 -9.90
C THR A 133 1.08 2.75 -9.06
N THR A 134 0.50 1.54 -9.18
CA THR A 134 0.99 0.35 -8.48
C THR A 134 2.43 0.01 -8.83
N PHE A 135 2.81 0.10 -10.11
CA PHE A 135 4.20 -0.12 -10.52
C PHE A 135 5.17 0.86 -9.86
N LYS A 136 4.80 2.14 -9.75
CA LYS A 136 5.62 3.14 -9.04
C LYS A 136 5.80 2.79 -7.56
N PHE A 137 4.72 2.38 -6.87
CA PHE A 137 4.82 1.91 -5.49
C PHE A 137 5.67 0.64 -5.34
N MET A 138 5.64 -0.26 -6.32
CA MET A 138 6.53 -1.42 -6.34
C MET A 138 8.00 -1.02 -6.48
N VAL A 139 8.30 -0.01 -7.30
CA VAL A 139 9.66 0.54 -7.43
C VAL A 139 10.12 1.17 -6.12
N ASP A 140 9.28 1.96 -5.45
CA ASP A 140 9.60 2.51 -4.13
C ASP A 140 9.82 1.40 -3.11
N GLY A 141 8.93 0.39 -3.10
CA GLY A 141 9.07 -0.80 -2.25
C GLY A 141 10.37 -1.57 -2.50
N MET A 142 10.82 -1.65 -3.76
CA MET A 142 12.11 -2.23 -4.12
C MET A 142 13.28 -1.43 -3.52
N LEU A 143 13.23 -0.10 -3.61
CA LEU A 143 14.26 0.74 -3.01
C LEU A 143 14.34 0.56 -1.50
N TYR A 144 13.21 0.53 -0.79
CA TYR A 144 13.18 0.25 0.65
C TYR A 144 13.71 -1.16 0.97
N ALA A 145 13.37 -2.14 0.16
CA ALA A 145 13.86 -3.51 0.32
C ALA A 145 15.38 -3.62 0.14
N LEU A 146 15.94 -2.92 -0.85
CA LEU A 146 17.39 -2.88 -1.07
C LEU A 146 18.12 -2.23 0.10
N VAL A 147 17.61 -1.12 0.63
CA VAL A 147 18.18 -0.45 1.80
C VAL A 147 18.08 -1.34 3.05
N THR A 148 16.93 -1.97 3.28
CA THR A 148 16.73 -2.89 4.40
C THR A 148 17.68 -4.09 4.29
N GLY A 149 17.74 -4.73 3.12
CA GLY A 149 18.65 -5.85 2.87
C GLY A 149 20.11 -5.46 3.08
N GLY A 150 20.51 -4.27 2.59
CA GLY A 150 21.84 -3.73 2.76
C GLY A 150 22.22 -3.53 4.24
N ALA A 151 21.31 -2.92 5.01
CA ALA A 151 21.51 -2.68 6.43
C ALA A 151 21.69 -3.99 7.22
N PHE A 152 20.80 -4.96 7.00
CA PHE A 152 20.91 -6.27 7.65
C PHE A 152 22.17 -7.03 7.22
N GLY A 153 22.52 -7.03 5.93
CA GLY A 153 23.73 -7.68 5.45
C GLY A 153 25.00 -7.09 6.06
N TRP A 154 25.02 -5.78 6.26
CA TRP A 154 26.16 -5.08 6.85
C TRP A 154 26.24 -5.27 8.37
N LEU A 155 25.12 -5.30 9.07
CA LEU A 155 25.04 -5.41 10.53
C LEU A 155 24.91 -6.87 11.01
N TRP A 156 24.95 -7.86 10.12
CA TRP A 156 24.75 -9.26 10.50
C TRP A 156 25.85 -9.74 11.46
N PRO A 157 25.48 -10.45 12.56
CA PRO A 157 26.45 -10.89 13.54
C PRO A 157 27.53 -11.79 12.92
N ALA A 158 28.79 -11.53 13.26
CA ALA A 158 29.90 -12.41 12.89
C ALA A 158 29.74 -13.79 13.55
N ALA A 159 30.35 -14.82 12.95
CA ALA A 159 30.42 -16.12 13.57
C ALA A 159 31.13 -15.99 14.92
N THR A 160 30.54 -16.52 16.00
CA THR A 160 31.22 -16.65 17.28
C THR A 160 32.37 -17.65 17.09
N ALA A 161 33.59 -17.22 17.43
CA ALA A 161 34.71 -18.15 17.47
C ALA A 161 34.32 -19.30 18.42
N ALA A 162 34.37 -20.54 17.93
CA ALA A 162 34.26 -21.72 18.79
C ALA A 162 35.44 -21.67 19.76
N VAL A 163 35.16 -21.47 21.06
CA VAL A 163 36.15 -21.59 22.14
C VAL A 163 36.38 -23.02 22.44
#